data_de25a3466cd5a39a2ea48e632eb3c6bc
#
_entry.id   de25a3466cd5a39a2ea48e632eb3c6bc
#
_cell.length_a   1.000
_cell.length_b   1.000
_cell.length_c   1.000
_cell.angle_alpha   90.00
_cell.angle_beta   90.00
_cell.angle_gamma   90.00
#
_symmetry.space_group_name_H-M   'P 1'
#
loop_
_entity.id
_entity.type
_entity.pdbx_description
1 polymer ?
#
loop_
_entity_poly.entity_id
_entity_poly.type
_entity_poly.pdbx_seq_one_letter_code
_entity_poly.pdbx_strand_id
1 'polypeptide(L)'
;MKNISITPGTNNVGAYINNINLKSLDQSKTEEIKKTLNQFGVIFIKEQNLDPESYQNFAKSIGKPVIYPRLKGLNEKFPFINIIERKPDDKNLSFGSSWLHQDTSYLAGNRPRYTMLMGIEIPNGQGNTIFSSGFNAYEKLPGEIKNKIKDATGIFSSAGPISVTRLEREKEMGIKSSESMEAEHPIVKTVNGKKTLYVSPGHLIKIKNVRKEDSDYLKNYLIEHVNK
;
A
#
# COMPACT_ATOMS: atom_id res chain seq x y z
N MET A 1 -18.87 27.16 8.22
CA MET A 1 -18.39 25.87 7.68
C MET A 1 -18.06 24.96 8.86
N LYS A 2 -18.44 23.67 8.81
CA LYS A 2 -18.04 22.72 9.87
C LYS A 2 -16.54 22.50 9.78
N ASN A 3 -15.85 22.51 10.92
CA ASN A 3 -14.41 22.20 10.97
C ASN A 3 -14.17 20.74 10.59
N ILE A 4 -13.02 20.46 9.97
CA ILE A 4 -12.54 19.09 9.76
C ILE A 4 -12.53 18.37 11.10
N SER A 5 -13.03 17.15 11.14
CA SER A 5 -12.95 16.29 12.32
C SER A 5 -12.27 14.97 11.96
N ILE A 6 -11.38 14.52 12.85
CA ILE A 6 -10.60 13.29 12.68
C ILE A 6 -11.05 12.30 13.74
N THR A 7 -11.47 11.13 13.31
CA THR A 7 -11.88 10.02 14.19
C THR A 7 -10.93 8.86 13.97
N PRO A 8 -10.12 8.47 14.97
CA PRO A 8 -9.22 7.30 14.86
C PRO A 8 -10.00 6.02 14.57
N GLY A 9 -9.40 5.15 13.78
CA GLY A 9 -9.88 3.79 13.57
C GLY A 9 -9.56 2.86 14.74
N THR A 10 -9.99 1.62 14.63
CA THR A 10 -9.76 0.58 15.64
C THR A 10 -8.26 0.36 15.86
N ASN A 11 -7.82 0.27 17.11
CA ASN A 11 -6.42 0.09 17.50
C ASN A 11 -5.47 1.15 16.92
N ASN A 12 -5.96 2.36 16.67
CA ASN A 12 -5.22 3.45 16.02
C ASN A 12 -4.66 3.07 14.63
N VAL A 13 -5.27 2.12 13.94
CA VAL A 13 -4.98 1.81 12.54
C VAL A 13 -5.98 2.55 11.68
N GLY A 14 -5.49 3.54 10.94
CA GLY A 14 -6.31 4.42 10.13
C GLY A 14 -7.08 5.49 10.92
N ALA A 15 -7.63 6.44 10.17
CA ALA A 15 -8.52 7.47 10.70
C ALA A 15 -9.56 7.88 9.65
N TYR A 16 -10.75 8.26 10.10
CA TYR A 16 -11.77 8.90 9.27
C TYR A 16 -11.58 10.40 9.32
N ILE A 17 -11.57 11.04 8.15
CA ILE A 17 -11.63 12.51 8.03
C ILE A 17 -13.02 12.88 7.58
N ASN A 18 -13.73 13.66 8.39
CA ASN A 18 -15.09 14.07 8.12
C ASN A 18 -15.16 15.59 7.86
N ASN A 19 -16.27 16.05 7.29
CA ASN A 19 -16.53 17.46 6.99
C ASN A 19 -15.51 18.07 6.03
N ILE A 20 -15.06 17.32 5.03
CA ILE A 20 -14.12 17.76 4.02
C ILE A 20 -14.66 17.49 2.63
N ASN A 21 -14.37 18.41 1.70
CA ASN A 21 -14.63 18.22 0.28
C ASN A 21 -13.31 18.29 -0.47
N LEU A 22 -12.93 17.18 -1.09
CA LEU A 22 -11.65 17.03 -1.79
C LEU A 22 -11.57 17.83 -3.10
N LYS A 23 -12.72 18.32 -3.64
CA LYS A 23 -12.74 19.23 -4.80
C LYS A 23 -12.34 20.65 -4.46
N SER A 24 -12.38 21.03 -3.17
CA SER A 24 -12.14 22.42 -2.73
C SER A 24 -11.20 22.46 -1.52
N LEU A 25 -10.00 21.92 -1.69
CA LEU A 25 -8.98 21.95 -0.66
C LEU A 25 -8.18 23.24 -0.73
N ASP A 26 -7.96 23.84 0.43
CA ASP A 26 -6.91 24.84 0.65
C ASP A 26 -5.63 24.15 1.17
N GLN A 27 -4.56 24.92 1.25
CA GLN A 27 -3.29 24.40 1.72
C GLN A 27 -3.35 23.87 3.15
N SER A 28 -4.08 24.54 4.05
CA SER A 28 -4.20 24.14 5.45
C SER A 28 -4.86 22.76 5.58
N LYS A 29 -5.94 22.51 4.84
CA LYS A 29 -6.62 21.21 4.81
C LYS A 29 -5.73 20.11 4.20
N THR A 30 -4.98 20.44 3.16
CA THR A 30 -4.03 19.52 2.53
C THR A 30 -2.94 19.10 3.52
N GLU A 31 -2.38 20.03 4.28
CA GLU A 31 -1.39 19.72 5.31
C GLU A 31 -1.98 18.89 6.48
N GLU A 32 -3.24 19.17 6.88
CA GLU A 32 -3.91 18.37 7.91
C GLU A 32 -4.16 16.93 7.43
N ILE A 33 -4.53 16.73 6.16
CA ILE A 33 -4.62 15.39 5.53
C ILE A 33 -3.26 14.67 5.60
N LYS A 34 -2.18 15.32 5.18
CA LYS A 34 -0.83 14.74 5.22
C LYS A 34 -0.38 14.37 6.63
N LYS A 35 -0.65 15.25 7.60
CA LYS A 35 -0.36 15.02 9.01
C LYS A 35 -1.11 13.81 9.54
N THR A 36 -2.41 13.73 9.26
CA THR A 36 -3.26 12.61 9.66
C THR A 36 -2.81 11.31 9.03
N LEU A 37 -2.49 11.32 7.72
CA LEU A 37 -1.99 10.16 7.00
C LEU A 37 -0.64 9.66 7.58
N ASN A 38 0.27 10.58 7.91
CA ASN A 38 1.54 10.23 8.55
C ASN A 38 1.38 9.69 9.97
N GLN A 39 0.34 10.10 10.69
CA GLN A 39 0.06 9.65 12.05
C GLN A 39 -0.60 8.26 12.08
N PHE A 40 -1.58 8.02 11.20
CA PHE A 40 -2.44 6.83 11.26
C PHE A 40 -2.14 5.80 10.17
N GLY A 41 -1.28 6.13 9.20
CA GLY A 41 -0.88 5.23 8.10
C GLY A 41 -1.90 5.08 6.97
N VAL A 42 -3.17 5.16 7.26
CA VAL A 42 -4.27 5.17 6.28
C VAL A 42 -5.37 6.14 6.73
N ILE A 43 -6.04 6.77 5.77
CA ILE A 43 -7.19 7.64 6.02
C ILE A 43 -8.38 7.22 5.15
N PHE A 44 -9.56 7.42 5.68
CA PHE A 44 -10.82 7.16 5.01
C PHE A 44 -11.61 8.45 4.92
N ILE A 45 -11.97 8.84 3.71
CA ILE A 45 -12.75 10.05 3.43
C ILE A 45 -14.00 9.63 2.67
N LYS A 46 -15.13 9.60 3.36
CA LYS A 46 -16.39 9.13 2.80
C LYS A 46 -17.09 10.21 1.98
N GLU A 47 -18.10 9.80 1.21
CA GLU A 47 -19.05 10.68 0.51
C GLU A 47 -18.36 11.68 -0.43
N GLN A 48 -17.29 11.22 -1.13
CA GLN A 48 -16.60 12.03 -2.12
C GLN A 48 -17.07 11.63 -3.52
N ASN A 49 -17.65 12.58 -4.25
CA ASN A 49 -18.00 12.40 -5.66
C ASN A 49 -16.94 13.10 -6.53
N LEU A 50 -15.84 12.41 -6.82
CA LEU A 50 -14.73 12.93 -7.61
C LEU A 50 -14.81 12.38 -9.04
N ASP A 51 -14.78 13.29 -10.02
CA ASP A 51 -14.42 12.94 -11.40
C ASP A 51 -12.91 12.69 -11.51
N PRO A 52 -12.44 12.10 -12.63
CA PRO A 52 -11.02 11.79 -12.81
C PRO A 52 -10.09 13.00 -12.67
N GLU A 53 -10.54 14.20 -13.08
CA GLU A 53 -9.75 15.42 -12.97
C GLU A 53 -9.59 15.85 -11.50
N SER A 54 -10.69 15.90 -10.76
CA SER A 54 -10.67 16.20 -9.32
C SER A 54 -9.86 15.19 -8.52
N TYR A 55 -9.97 13.89 -8.86
CA TYR A 55 -9.19 12.83 -8.24
C TYR A 55 -7.68 13.00 -8.49
N GLN A 56 -7.28 13.28 -9.73
CA GLN A 56 -5.89 13.55 -10.07
C GLN A 56 -5.36 14.83 -9.43
N ASN A 57 -6.19 15.89 -9.34
CA ASN A 57 -5.81 17.16 -8.70
C ASN A 57 -5.60 16.95 -7.19
N PHE A 58 -6.44 16.17 -6.53
CA PHE A 58 -6.21 15.78 -5.15
C PHE A 58 -4.89 15.01 -5.00
N ALA A 59 -4.62 14.01 -5.84
CA ALA A 59 -3.34 13.30 -5.82
C ALA A 59 -2.13 14.25 -5.95
N LYS A 60 -2.20 15.22 -6.86
CA LYS A 60 -1.14 16.23 -7.05
C LYS A 60 -0.97 17.15 -5.84
N SER A 61 -2.02 17.43 -5.08
CA SER A 61 -1.91 18.25 -3.86
C SER A 61 -1.19 17.52 -2.72
N ILE A 62 -1.31 16.19 -2.67
CA ILE A 62 -0.66 15.35 -1.67
C ILE A 62 0.81 15.05 -2.05
N GLY A 63 1.11 14.88 -3.34
CA GLY A 63 2.45 14.56 -3.80
C GLY A 63 2.56 14.54 -5.33
N LYS A 64 3.67 14.03 -5.83
CA LYS A 64 3.89 13.84 -7.27
C LYS A 64 3.34 12.47 -7.69
N PRO A 65 2.28 12.41 -8.51
CA PRO A 65 1.78 11.14 -9.02
C PRO A 65 2.83 10.41 -9.87
N VAL A 66 2.82 9.10 -9.83
CA VAL A 66 3.66 8.22 -10.66
C VAL A 66 2.80 7.29 -11.50
N ILE A 67 3.28 6.95 -12.69
CA ILE A 67 2.63 5.96 -13.54
C ILE A 67 2.93 4.58 -12.95
N TYR A 68 1.87 3.79 -12.70
CA TYR A 68 2.04 2.42 -12.28
C TYR A 68 2.47 1.55 -13.48
N PRO A 69 3.63 0.87 -13.40
CA PRO A 69 4.27 0.28 -14.59
C PRO A 69 3.55 -0.96 -15.15
N ARG A 70 2.57 -1.49 -14.41
CA ARG A 70 1.92 -2.77 -14.75
C ARG A 70 0.47 -2.67 -15.16
N LEU A 71 -0.12 -1.48 -15.09
CA LEU A 71 -1.48 -1.24 -15.56
C LEU A 71 -1.51 -0.03 -16.47
N LYS A 72 -2.35 -0.11 -17.47
CA LYS A 72 -2.60 1.03 -18.36
C LYS A 72 -3.37 2.10 -17.60
N GLY A 73 -2.98 3.37 -17.78
CA GLY A 73 -3.75 4.51 -17.29
C GLY A 73 -5.15 4.56 -17.88
N LEU A 74 -6.05 5.27 -17.22
CA LEU A 74 -7.45 5.43 -17.65
C LEU A 74 -7.53 5.90 -19.12
N ASN A 75 -6.73 6.90 -19.48
CA ASN A 75 -6.51 7.38 -20.85
C ASN A 75 -5.28 8.31 -20.87
N GLU A 76 -4.98 8.92 -22.02
CA GLU A 76 -3.84 9.82 -22.18
C GLU A 76 -3.90 11.06 -21.27
N LYS A 77 -5.10 11.58 -20.97
CA LYS A 77 -5.30 12.71 -20.05
C LYS A 77 -5.06 12.32 -18.59
N PHE A 78 -5.33 11.05 -18.24
CA PHE A 78 -5.25 10.53 -16.87
C PHE A 78 -4.36 9.28 -16.77
N PRO A 79 -3.05 9.40 -17.08
CA PRO A 79 -2.15 8.25 -17.10
C PRO A 79 -1.81 7.67 -15.73
N PHE A 80 -2.08 8.42 -14.65
CA PHE A 80 -1.83 8.01 -13.26
C PHE A 80 -2.99 7.28 -12.60
N ILE A 81 -4.16 7.25 -13.25
CA ILE A 81 -5.38 6.60 -12.73
C ILE A 81 -5.50 5.23 -13.38
N ASN A 82 -5.54 4.19 -12.57
CA ASN A 82 -5.76 2.83 -13.04
C ASN A 82 -7.16 2.36 -12.61
N ILE A 83 -7.85 1.62 -13.48
CA ILE A 83 -9.12 0.97 -13.16
C ILE A 83 -8.82 -0.42 -12.62
N ILE A 84 -9.37 -0.73 -11.44
CA ILE A 84 -9.42 -2.07 -10.88
C ILE A 84 -10.88 -2.49 -10.91
N GLU A 85 -11.21 -3.35 -11.84
CA GLU A 85 -12.56 -3.83 -12.06
C GLU A 85 -12.62 -5.35 -11.84
N ARG A 86 -13.75 -5.80 -11.28
CA ARG A 86 -14.12 -7.21 -11.25
C ARG A 86 -15.53 -7.36 -11.79
N LYS A 87 -15.69 -8.20 -12.80
CA LYS A 87 -16.99 -8.52 -13.39
C LYS A 87 -17.67 -9.67 -12.64
N PRO A 88 -19.01 -9.80 -12.71
CA PRO A 88 -19.74 -10.86 -12.01
C PRO A 88 -19.32 -12.28 -12.40
N ASP A 89 -18.85 -12.46 -13.63
CA ASP A 89 -18.40 -13.73 -14.22
C ASP A 89 -16.90 -13.99 -14.07
N ASP A 90 -16.14 -13.06 -13.50
CA ASP A 90 -14.72 -13.25 -13.23
C ASP A 90 -14.51 -14.41 -12.24
N LYS A 91 -13.80 -15.44 -12.70
CA LYS A 91 -13.46 -16.63 -11.88
C LYS A 91 -12.20 -16.43 -11.05
N ASN A 92 -11.36 -15.48 -11.42
CA ASN A 92 -10.08 -15.23 -10.79
C ASN A 92 -10.17 -14.27 -9.62
N LEU A 93 -9.19 -14.36 -8.71
CA LEU A 93 -9.06 -13.44 -7.60
C LEU A 93 -8.85 -12.01 -8.10
N SER A 94 -9.34 -11.03 -7.35
CA SER A 94 -9.11 -9.62 -7.65
C SER A 94 -7.61 -9.31 -7.66
N PHE A 95 -7.20 -8.35 -8.48
CA PHE A 95 -5.82 -7.87 -8.54
C PHE A 95 -5.33 -7.45 -7.14
N GLY A 96 -4.19 -8.01 -6.72
CA GLY A 96 -3.60 -7.71 -5.39
C GLY A 96 -4.34 -8.33 -4.20
N SER A 97 -5.40 -9.14 -4.42
CA SER A 97 -6.07 -9.85 -3.33
C SER A 97 -5.23 -11.01 -2.78
N SER A 98 -5.61 -11.50 -1.62
CA SER A 98 -5.03 -12.67 -0.92
C SER A 98 -3.71 -12.43 -0.18
N TRP A 99 -3.02 -11.31 -0.39
CA TRP A 99 -1.76 -11.03 0.28
C TRP A 99 -1.72 -9.59 0.79
N LEU A 100 -1.36 -9.40 2.06
CA LEU A 100 -0.93 -8.08 2.52
C LEU A 100 0.31 -7.66 1.74
N HIS A 101 0.32 -6.45 1.24
CA HIS A 101 1.43 -5.92 0.47
C HIS A 101 1.55 -4.41 0.61
N GLN A 102 2.70 -3.90 0.25
CA GLN A 102 2.95 -2.49 0.02
C GLN A 102 3.18 -2.33 -1.46
N ASP A 103 2.41 -1.45 -2.08
CA ASP A 103 2.51 -1.21 -3.52
C ASP A 103 3.92 -0.84 -3.94
N THR A 104 4.35 -1.41 -5.06
CA THR A 104 5.64 -1.12 -5.68
C THR A 104 6.87 -1.27 -4.77
N SER A 105 6.80 -2.09 -3.72
CA SER A 105 7.93 -2.34 -2.82
C SER A 105 9.15 -2.94 -3.54
N TYR A 106 8.97 -3.46 -4.74
CA TYR A 106 10.00 -3.96 -5.64
C TYR A 106 10.71 -2.87 -6.46
N LEU A 107 10.42 -1.59 -6.25
CA LEU A 107 11.12 -0.48 -6.88
C LEU A 107 12.17 0.12 -5.93
N ALA A 108 13.38 0.35 -6.44
CA ALA A 108 14.45 0.98 -5.68
C ALA A 108 14.26 2.49 -5.50
N GLY A 109 13.93 3.19 -6.59
CA GLY A 109 13.69 4.64 -6.61
C GLY A 109 12.29 4.99 -7.12
N ASN A 110 11.92 6.27 -7.05
CA ASN A 110 10.64 6.80 -7.56
C ASN A 110 9.39 6.04 -7.08
N ARG A 111 9.46 5.44 -5.88
CA ARG A 111 8.31 4.78 -5.27
C ARG A 111 7.28 5.82 -4.85
N PRO A 112 6.00 5.58 -5.11
CA PRO A 112 4.95 6.38 -4.50
C PRO A 112 5.04 6.25 -2.97
N ARG A 113 4.88 7.37 -2.29
CA ARG A 113 4.80 7.38 -0.81
C ARG A 113 3.42 6.94 -0.33
N TYR A 114 2.40 7.23 -1.12
CA TYR A 114 1.00 6.96 -0.83
C TYR A 114 0.34 6.28 -2.02
N THR A 115 -0.62 5.42 -1.74
CA THR A 115 -1.57 4.87 -2.70
C THR A 115 -2.95 5.43 -2.40
N MET A 116 -3.69 5.82 -3.42
CA MET A 116 -5.07 6.26 -3.30
C MET A 116 -5.98 5.25 -3.97
N LEU A 117 -7.08 4.92 -3.30
CA LEU A 117 -8.12 4.05 -3.84
C LEU A 117 -9.48 4.74 -3.69
N MET A 118 -10.26 4.79 -4.76
CA MET A 118 -11.61 5.32 -4.76
C MET A 118 -12.58 4.23 -5.17
N GLY A 119 -13.55 3.91 -4.29
CA GLY A 119 -14.64 3.00 -4.60
C GLY A 119 -15.65 3.71 -5.50
N ILE A 120 -15.90 3.13 -6.69
CA ILE A 120 -16.92 3.62 -7.63
C ILE A 120 -18.19 2.78 -7.48
N GLU A 121 -18.04 1.46 -7.57
CA GLU A 121 -19.12 0.51 -7.41
C GLU A 121 -18.60 -0.65 -6.55
N ILE A 122 -19.08 -0.73 -5.32
CA ILE A 122 -18.65 -1.74 -4.34
C ILE A 122 -19.90 -2.47 -3.83
N PRO A 123 -19.99 -3.79 -4.03
CA PRO A 123 -21.10 -4.59 -3.51
C PRO A 123 -21.14 -4.56 -1.98
N ASN A 124 -22.34 -4.48 -1.42
CA ASN A 124 -22.51 -4.48 0.03
C ASN A 124 -21.92 -5.75 0.68
N GLY A 125 -21.11 -5.55 1.72
CA GLY A 125 -20.50 -6.63 2.48
C GLY A 125 -19.38 -7.38 1.78
N GLN A 126 -18.91 -6.92 0.62
CA GLN A 126 -17.84 -7.54 -0.15
C GLN A 126 -16.74 -6.53 -0.50
N GLY A 127 -15.58 -7.04 -0.94
CA GLY A 127 -14.48 -6.21 -1.42
C GLY A 127 -13.79 -5.38 -0.33
N ASN A 128 -13.87 -5.79 0.93
CA ASN A 128 -13.21 -5.07 2.03
C ASN A 128 -11.69 -5.07 1.86
N THR A 129 -11.07 -3.91 2.14
CA THR A 129 -9.62 -3.78 2.20
C THR A 129 -9.16 -3.90 3.65
N ILE A 130 -8.18 -4.77 3.89
CA ILE A 130 -7.58 -4.99 5.21
C ILE A 130 -6.26 -4.23 5.29
N PHE A 131 -6.03 -3.57 6.40
CA PHE A 131 -4.80 -2.82 6.67
C PHE A 131 -4.09 -3.36 7.91
N SER A 132 -2.76 -3.45 7.82
CA SER A 132 -1.88 -3.77 8.95
C SER A 132 -0.90 -2.61 9.18
N SER A 133 -0.67 -2.25 10.43
CA SER A 133 0.24 -1.17 10.80
C SER A 133 1.66 -1.70 11.04
N GLY A 134 2.60 -1.29 10.20
CA GLY A 134 4.02 -1.59 10.41
C GLY A 134 4.58 -1.02 11.73
N PHE A 135 4.03 0.09 12.24
CA PHE A 135 4.40 0.66 13.54
C PHE A 135 3.98 -0.29 14.67
N ASN A 136 2.69 -0.67 14.71
CA ASN A 136 2.18 -1.57 15.74
C ASN A 136 2.87 -2.94 15.66
N ALA A 137 3.11 -3.43 14.45
CA ALA A 137 3.83 -4.67 14.23
C ALA A 137 5.25 -4.60 14.80
N TYR A 138 5.99 -3.50 14.56
CA TYR A 138 7.32 -3.34 15.14
C TYR A 138 7.27 -3.26 16.67
N GLU A 139 6.35 -2.51 17.26
CA GLU A 139 6.22 -2.37 18.71
C GLU A 139 5.99 -3.71 19.40
N LYS A 140 5.15 -4.56 18.81
CA LYS A 140 4.78 -5.89 19.35
C LYS A 140 5.85 -6.97 19.14
N LEU A 141 6.91 -6.72 18.38
CA LEU A 141 7.99 -7.68 18.20
C LEU A 141 8.73 -7.95 19.51
N PRO A 142 9.09 -9.21 19.80
CA PRO A 142 10.02 -9.56 20.85
C PRO A 142 11.37 -8.87 20.68
N GLY A 143 12.02 -8.51 21.80
CA GLY A 143 13.33 -7.84 21.79
C GLY A 143 14.42 -8.62 21.04
N GLU A 144 14.41 -9.94 21.16
CA GLU A 144 15.34 -10.82 20.43
C GLU A 144 15.19 -10.66 18.92
N ILE A 145 13.95 -10.66 18.42
CA ILE A 145 13.68 -10.49 16.99
C ILE A 145 14.08 -9.08 16.54
N LYS A 146 13.73 -8.04 17.33
CA LYS A 146 14.17 -6.66 17.04
C LYS A 146 15.68 -6.55 16.87
N ASN A 147 16.45 -7.22 17.76
CA ASN A 147 17.91 -7.24 17.67
C ASN A 147 18.43 -7.95 16.44
N LYS A 148 17.81 -9.08 16.04
CA LYS A 148 18.21 -9.84 14.84
C LYS A 148 17.97 -9.07 13.54
N ILE A 149 16.94 -8.21 13.49
CA ILE A 149 16.55 -7.55 12.24
C ILE A 149 16.94 -6.07 12.15
N LYS A 150 17.57 -5.49 13.17
CA LYS A 150 17.85 -4.03 13.23
C LYS A 150 18.60 -3.50 12.01
N ASP A 151 19.51 -4.29 11.45
CA ASP A 151 20.34 -3.97 10.27
C ASP A 151 19.99 -4.86 9.07
N ALA A 152 18.90 -5.62 9.16
CA ALA A 152 18.48 -6.55 8.12
C ALA A 152 17.92 -5.81 6.89
N THR A 153 18.19 -6.37 5.72
CA THR A 153 17.70 -5.87 4.42
C THR A 153 16.81 -6.93 3.78
N GLY A 154 15.60 -6.52 3.37
CA GLY A 154 14.68 -7.35 2.60
C GLY A 154 14.90 -7.18 1.10
N ILE A 155 14.82 -8.27 0.36
CA ILE A 155 14.72 -8.28 -1.11
C ILE A 155 13.23 -8.43 -1.44
N PHE A 156 12.71 -7.47 -2.19
CA PHE A 156 11.32 -7.42 -2.62
C PHE A 156 11.26 -7.58 -4.13
N SER A 157 10.44 -8.51 -4.60
CA SER A 157 10.33 -8.85 -6.02
C SER A 157 8.90 -8.68 -6.53
N SER A 158 8.76 -8.16 -7.74
CA SER A 158 7.50 -8.16 -8.46
C SER A 158 7.06 -9.56 -8.89
N ALA A 159 7.97 -10.54 -8.83
CA ALA A 159 7.71 -11.97 -9.00
C ALA A 159 7.50 -12.69 -7.65
N GLY A 160 7.27 -11.97 -6.54
CA GLY A 160 6.94 -12.53 -5.23
C GLY A 160 5.58 -13.22 -5.20
N PRO A 161 5.12 -13.70 -4.02
CA PRO A 161 3.90 -14.50 -3.87
C PRO A 161 2.64 -13.91 -4.52
N ILE A 162 2.49 -12.60 -4.48
CA ILE A 162 1.34 -11.89 -5.10
C ILE A 162 1.32 -11.97 -6.63
N SER A 163 2.45 -12.32 -7.25
CA SER A 163 2.57 -12.36 -8.71
C SER A 163 1.72 -13.44 -9.38
N VAL A 164 1.31 -14.46 -8.66
CA VAL A 164 0.48 -15.56 -9.19
C VAL A 164 -0.77 -15.02 -9.86
N THR A 165 -1.54 -14.19 -9.13
CA THR A 165 -2.78 -13.59 -9.68
C THR A 165 -2.52 -12.67 -10.87
N ARG A 166 -1.38 -11.98 -10.89
CA ARG A 166 -0.97 -11.14 -12.01
C ARG A 166 -0.59 -11.97 -13.23
N LEU A 167 0.22 -13.02 -13.07
CA LEU A 167 0.66 -13.87 -14.16
C LEU A 167 -0.51 -14.60 -14.82
N GLU A 168 -1.49 -15.04 -14.03
CA GLU A 168 -2.72 -15.63 -14.55
C GLU A 168 -3.48 -14.63 -15.43
N ARG A 169 -3.66 -13.39 -14.98
CA ARG A 169 -4.32 -12.33 -15.75
C ARG A 169 -3.55 -11.95 -17.02
N GLU A 170 -2.21 -11.79 -16.92
CA GLU A 170 -1.37 -11.50 -18.09
C GLU A 170 -1.54 -12.60 -19.15
N LYS A 171 -1.58 -13.87 -18.73
CA LYS A 171 -1.80 -15.01 -19.60
C LYS A 171 -3.19 -14.98 -20.27
N GLU A 172 -4.24 -14.67 -19.50
CA GLU A 172 -5.61 -14.57 -20.03
C GLU A 172 -5.77 -13.43 -21.03
N MET A 173 -5.11 -12.31 -20.79
CA MET A 173 -5.14 -11.14 -21.69
C MET A 173 -4.17 -11.27 -22.87
N GLY A 174 -3.41 -12.37 -22.99
CA GLY A 174 -2.37 -12.53 -24.02
C GLY A 174 -1.23 -11.53 -23.90
N ILE A 175 -1.00 -10.96 -22.72
CA ILE A 175 0.06 -9.99 -22.48
C ILE A 175 1.35 -10.75 -22.21
N LYS A 176 2.43 -10.36 -22.91
CA LYS A 176 3.77 -10.90 -22.63
C LYS A 176 4.21 -10.46 -21.24
N SER A 177 4.52 -11.41 -20.37
CA SER A 177 5.00 -11.12 -19.01
C SER A 177 6.23 -10.21 -19.07
N SER A 178 6.20 -9.11 -18.34
CA SER A 178 7.35 -8.22 -18.20
C SER A 178 8.41 -8.85 -17.27
N GLU A 179 9.66 -8.46 -17.45
CA GLU A 179 10.74 -8.87 -16.56
C GLU A 179 10.43 -8.55 -15.10
N SER A 180 10.92 -9.41 -14.19
CA SER A 180 10.79 -9.16 -12.75
C SER A 180 11.63 -7.97 -12.35
N MET A 181 11.05 -7.12 -11.48
CA MET A 181 11.76 -6.01 -10.85
C MET A 181 12.04 -6.36 -9.41
N GLU A 182 13.22 -6.02 -8.92
CA GLU A 182 13.63 -6.26 -7.55
C GLU A 182 14.25 -5.01 -6.92
N ALA A 183 14.02 -4.87 -5.61
CA ALA A 183 14.64 -3.81 -4.82
C ALA A 183 15.00 -4.29 -3.42
N GLU A 184 16.02 -3.68 -2.86
CA GLU A 184 16.46 -3.89 -1.48
C GLU A 184 15.99 -2.74 -0.59
N HIS A 185 15.40 -3.09 0.55
CA HIS A 185 14.98 -2.10 1.55
C HIS A 185 15.28 -2.59 2.96
N PRO A 186 15.65 -1.67 3.88
CA PRO A 186 15.72 -2.02 5.30
C PRO A 186 14.40 -2.61 5.79
N ILE A 187 14.49 -3.72 6.54
CA ILE A 187 13.32 -4.33 7.21
C ILE A 187 12.77 -3.41 8.30
N VAL A 188 13.66 -2.71 8.99
CA VAL A 188 13.28 -1.69 9.99
C VAL A 188 13.57 -0.31 9.42
N LYS A 189 12.53 0.51 9.31
CA LYS A 189 12.64 1.92 8.88
C LYS A 189 12.27 2.85 10.02
N THR A 190 12.79 4.07 9.96
CA THR A 190 12.36 5.16 10.84
C THR A 190 11.55 6.16 10.02
N VAL A 191 10.32 6.41 10.43
CA VAL A 191 9.42 7.37 9.82
C VAL A 191 8.93 8.33 10.90
N ASN A 192 9.19 9.62 10.73
CA ASN A 192 8.83 10.65 11.71
C ASN A 192 9.32 10.31 13.15
N GLY A 193 10.56 9.82 13.28
CA GLY A 193 11.16 9.43 14.56
C GLY A 193 10.67 8.09 15.14
N LYS A 194 9.70 7.42 14.53
CA LYS A 194 9.18 6.12 14.98
C LYS A 194 9.70 4.98 14.11
N LYS A 195 10.08 3.87 14.73
CA LYS A 195 10.45 2.65 14.01
C LYS A 195 9.21 1.93 13.49
N THR A 196 9.32 1.39 12.28
CA THR A 196 8.26 0.63 11.62
C THR A 196 8.85 -0.59 10.91
N LEU A 197 8.10 -1.68 10.82
CA LEU A 197 8.43 -2.79 9.95
C LEU A 197 8.10 -2.45 8.49
N TYR A 198 9.05 -2.70 7.60
CA TYR A 198 8.83 -2.68 6.17
C TYR A 198 8.84 -4.12 5.66
N VAL A 199 7.70 -4.78 5.82
CA VAL A 199 7.46 -6.18 5.43
C VAL A 199 6.24 -6.21 4.53
N SER A 200 6.43 -6.67 3.30
CA SER A 200 5.38 -6.83 2.29
C SER A 200 5.24 -8.32 1.97
N PRO A 201 4.30 -9.04 2.61
CA PRO A 201 4.14 -10.48 2.42
C PRO A 201 4.04 -10.91 0.96
N GLY A 202 3.34 -10.10 0.14
CA GLY A 202 3.19 -10.37 -1.29
C GLY A 202 4.47 -10.21 -2.12
N HIS A 203 5.49 -9.49 -1.62
CA HIS A 203 6.70 -9.17 -2.40
C HIS A 203 8.01 -9.57 -1.75
N LEU A 204 8.06 -9.75 -0.40
CA LEU A 204 9.30 -10.10 0.31
C LEU A 204 9.72 -11.54 -0.01
N ILE A 205 10.85 -11.70 -0.68
CA ILE A 205 11.35 -13.02 -1.08
C ILE A 205 12.54 -13.50 -0.25
N LYS A 206 13.33 -12.58 0.32
CA LYS A 206 14.55 -12.92 1.08
C LYS A 206 14.90 -11.83 2.08
N ILE A 207 15.57 -12.20 3.17
CA ILE A 207 16.23 -11.28 4.12
C ILE A 207 17.73 -11.46 4.04
N LYS A 208 18.46 -10.36 3.93
CA LYS A 208 19.94 -10.27 3.94
C LYS A 208 20.43 -9.61 5.24
N ASN A 209 21.74 -9.63 5.44
CA ASN A 209 22.43 -9.05 6.61
C ASN A 209 21.95 -9.66 7.94
N VAL A 210 21.60 -10.94 7.90
CA VAL A 210 21.31 -11.82 9.03
C VAL A 210 22.09 -13.11 8.86
N ARG A 211 22.20 -13.94 9.90
CA ARG A 211 22.80 -15.25 9.77
C ARG A 211 22.04 -16.05 8.71
N LYS A 212 22.78 -16.82 7.89
CA LYS A 212 22.20 -17.55 6.74
C LYS A 212 21.07 -18.49 7.18
N GLU A 213 21.25 -19.20 8.27
CA GLU A 213 20.27 -20.11 8.87
C GLU A 213 19.03 -19.39 9.40
N ASP A 214 19.12 -18.09 9.75
CA ASP A 214 18.01 -17.30 10.25
C ASP A 214 17.16 -16.68 9.13
N SER A 215 17.68 -16.58 7.90
CA SER A 215 17.03 -15.80 6.82
C SER A 215 15.59 -16.24 6.52
N ASP A 216 15.37 -17.54 6.30
CA ASP A 216 14.03 -18.05 5.98
C ASP A 216 13.13 -18.09 7.20
N TYR A 217 13.67 -18.41 8.37
CA TYR A 217 12.92 -18.33 9.62
C TYR A 217 12.40 -16.91 9.88
N LEU A 218 13.27 -15.90 9.82
CA LEU A 218 12.92 -14.51 10.06
C LEU A 218 11.93 -13.99 9.02
N LYS A 219 12.11 -14.33 7.74
CA LYS A 219 11.17 -13.98 6.68
C LYS A 219 9.76 -14.48 7.01
N ASN A 220 9.63 -15.77 7.27
CA ASN A 220 8.34 -16.40 7.55
C ASN A 220 7.73 -15.86 8.84
N TYR A 221 8.51 -15.72 9.91
CA TYR A 221 8.09 -15.13 11.17
C TYR A 221 7.52 -13.73 10.99
N LEU A 222 8.24 -12.85 10.25
CA LEU A 222 7.82 -11.48 10.04
C LEU A 222 6.55 -11.38 9.16
N ILE A 223 6.43 -12.25 8.16
CA ILE A 223 5.21 -12.35 7.33
C ILE A 223 4.00 -12.73 8.19
N GLU A 224 4.12 -13.76 9.02
CA GLU A 224 3.05 -14.14 9.95
C GLU A 224 2.71 -13.04 10.94
N HIS A 225 3.76 -12.38 11.46
CA HIS A 225 3.60 -11.34 12.49
C HIS A 225 2.84 -10.11 11.98
N VAL A 226 3.05 -9.68 10.73
CA VAL A 226 2.31 -8.54 10.16
C VAL A 226 0.88 -8.90 9.73
N ASN A 227 0.55 -10.19 9.63
CA ASN A 227 -0.78 -10.69 9.29
C ASN A 227 -1.70 -10.83 10.53
N LYS A 228 -1.17 -10.67 11.73
CA LYS A 228 -1.91 -10.74 13.01
C LYS A 228 -2.40 -9.37 13.46
#